data_ef6841930b3e740eaf70dfc542059587
#
_entry.id   ef6841930b3e740eaf70dfc542059587
#
_cell.length_a   1.000
_cell.length_b   1.000
_cell.length_c   1.000
_cell.angle_alpha   90.00
_cell.angle_beta   90.00
_cell.angle_gamma   90.00
#
_symmetry.space_group_name_H-M   'P 1'
#
loop_
_entity.id
_entity.type
_entity.pdbx_description
1 polymer ?
#
loop_
_entity_poly.entity_id
_entity_poly.type
_entity_poly.pdbx_seq_one_letter_code
_entity_poly.pdbx_strand_id
1 'polypeptide(L)'
;ITLASCGDTKKGENSIFSIDNSAFKAQYQPQESLQLAVLNPKDKVVDSIIYYVNGTKVASRKGLDKLTFELKDQKLGYQDLKALVYYEGQNAEATTRVELVSDIQPKLLKYTIVKTYPHDIQAYTQGLEFYRDTLYEGTGNGSGPSGKKGISSLRKTDYKTGKVFKKVELADQYFGEGITILNNKVYQLTWQNNEGYVYNADTFKKEKTFTYFKPMEGWGLTNDGTYLYQSDGTEKIWKIDPKTLKEVDYINVYSFETKIKAVNELEWIDGKIYGNVYQKDAIAIINPKTGAVEAIIDLSDLKKKITQLPDTDVLNGIAYNPKTKTIFVTGKNWDKMFEIKVSE
;
A
#
# COMPACT_ATOMS: atom_id res chain seq x y z
N ILE A 1 -13.78 1.11 30.12
CA ILE A 1 -14.36 1.47 28.82
C ILE A 1 -14.06 0.30 27.90
N THR A 2 -15.09 -0.48 27.62
CA THR A 2 -15.07 -1.73 26.85
C THR A 2 -14.91 -1.43 25.36
N LEU A 3 -13.88 -1.98 24.73
CA LEU A 3 -13.69 -2.00 23.30
C LEU A 3 -14.67 -3.04 22.69
N ALA A 4 -15.66 -2.56 21.98
CA ALA A 4 -16.54 -3.41 21.18
C ALA A 4 -15.81 -3.80 19.89
N SER A 5 -15.46 -5.08 19.79
CA SER A 5 -15.06 -5.74 18.54
C SER A 5 -16.28 -5.86 17.65
N CYS A 6 -16.38 -5.06 16.59
CA CYS A 6 -17.34 -5.25 15.51
C CYS A 6 -16.78 -6.25 14.50
N GLY A 7 -17.25 -7.49 14.55
CA GLY A 7 -16.82 -8.54 13.64
C GLY A 7 -17.63 -9.84 13.73
N ASP A 8 -18.88 -9.78 14.14
CA ASP A 8 -19.77 -10.93 14.02
C ASP A 8 -20.92 -10.59 13.07
N THR A 9 -20.86 -11.10 11.85
CA THR A 9 -22.03 -11.29 11.01
C THR A 9 -22.99 -12.21 11.78
N LYS A 10 -24.08 -11.65 12.28
CA LYS A 10 -25.17 -12.41 12.89
C LYS A 10 -25.50 -13.58 11.98
N LYS A 11 -25.28 -14.81 12.45
CA LYS A 11 -25.91 -16.01 11.90
C LYS A 11 -27.42 -15.80 12.05
N GLY A 12 -28.07 -15.43 10.95
CA GLY A 12 -29.53 -15.39 10.92
C GLY A 12 -30.06 -16.80 11.04
N GLU A 13 -30.63 -17.16 12.18
CA GLU A 13 -31.29 -18.44 12.44
C GLU A 13 -32.46 -18.73 11.49
N ASN A 14 -32.71 -17.90 10.48
CA ASN A 14 -33.81 -18.01 9.53
C ASN A 14 -33.39 -17.94 8.04
N SER A 15 -32.11 -18.04 7.68
CA SER A 15 -31.75 -18.02 6.26
C SER A 15 -32.23 -19.30 5.56
N ILE A 16 -32.90 -19.13 4.40
CA ILE A 16 -33.41 -20.25 3.60
C ILE A 16 -32.25 -21.06 3.02
N PHE A 17 -31.18 -20.37 2.65
CA PHE A 17 -29.97 -20.94 2.07
C PHE A 17 -28.72 -20.39 2.76
N SER A 18 -27.65 -21.15 2.75
CA SER A 18 -26.30 -20.69 3.14
C SER A 18 -25.26 -21.34 2.25
N ILE A 19 -24.11 -20.71 2.09
CA ILE A 19 -22.96 -21.36 1.46
C ILE A 19 -22.39 -22.37 2.44
N ASP A 20 -22.17 -23.62 1.97
CA ASP A 20 -21.51 -24.65 2.76
C ASP A 20 -20.05 -24.30 2.98
N ASN A 21 -19.75 -23.86 4.18
CA ASN A 21 -18.38 -23.50 4.60
C ASN A 21 -17.74 -24.54 5.53
N SER A 22 -18.35 -25.71 5.66
CA SER A 22 -17.91 -26.76 6.60
C SER A 22 -16.50 -27.29 6.31
N ALA A 23 -16.09 -27.24 5.03
CA ALA A 23 -14.76 -27.64 4.56
C ALA A 23 -13.85 -26.44 4.27
N PHE A 24 -14.26 -25.20 4.57
CA PHE A 24 -13.45 -24.03 4.27
C PHE A 24 -12.31 -23.91 5.27
N LYS A 25 -11.13 -23.56 4.71
CA LYS A 25 -9.97 -23.15 5.49
C LYS A 25 -10.11 -21.68 5.91
N ALA A 26 -9.38 -21.27 6.95
CA ALA A 26 -9.29 -19.87 7.33
C ALA A 26 -8.58 -19.04 6.24
N GLN A 27 -7.56 -19.62 5.59
CA GLN A 27 -6.76 -19.00 4.53
C GLN A 27 -6.49 -19.99 3.40
N TYR A 28 -6.36 -19.47 2.20
CA TYR A 28 -6.04 -20.17 0.97
C TYR A 28 -4.84 -19.54 0.27
N GLN A 29 -4.15 -20.33 -0.55
CA GLN A 29 -3.06 -19.87 -1.41
C GLN A 29 -3.49 -19.90 -2.89
N PRO A 30 -2.81 -19.16 -3.81
CA PRO A 30 -3.26 -19.01 -5.19
C PRO A 30 -3.40 -20.30 -5.99
N GLN A 31 -2.63 -21.34 -5.66
CA GLN A 31 -2.71 -22.67 -6.33
C GLN A 31 -3.86 -23.53 -5.87
N GLU A 32 -4.63 -23.09 -4.88
CA GLU A 32 -5.77 -23.83 -4.35
C GLU A 32 -7.08 -23.47 -5.06
N SER A 33 -8.10 -24.28 -4.82
CA SER A 33 -9.46 -24.04 -5.30
C SER A 33 -10.48 -24.12 -4.18
N LEU A 34 -11.63 -23.48 -4.38
CA LEU A 34 -12.80 -23.53 -3.49
C LEU A 34 -13.86 -24.47 -4.06
N GLN A 35 -14.46 -25.29 -3.20
CA GLN A 35 -15.67 -26.01 -3.53
C GLN A 35 -16.87 -25.20 -3.04
N LEU A 36 -17.56 -24.52 -3.96
CA LEU A 36 -18.75 -23.74 -3.64
C LEU A 36 -19.98 -24.60 -3.75
N ALA A 37 -20.72 -24.73 -2.66
CA ALA A 37 -21.96 -25.42 -2.56
C ALA A 37 -22.96 -24.65 -1.69
N VAL A 38 -24.26 -24.88 -1.90
CA VAL A 38 -25.31 -24.22 -1.14
C VAL A 38 -26.02 -25.28 -0.28
N LEU A 39 -26.17 -24.98 1.00
CA LEU A 39 -27.03 -25.76 1.91
C LEU A 39 -28.46 -25.30 1.77
N ASN A 40 -29.39 -26.27 1.71
CA ASN A 40 -30.85 -26.09 1.56
C ASN A 40 -31.59 -26.77 2.72
N PRO A 41 -31.53 -26.24 3.95
CA PRO A 41 -32.04 -26.90 5.14
C PRO A 41 -33.60 -26.98 5.19
N LYS A 42 -34.26 -26.28 4.26
CA LYS A 42 -35.73 -26.26 4.17
C LYS A 42 -36.27 -27.05 2.97
N ASP A 43 -35.44 -27.89 2.34
CA ASP A 43 -35.79 -28.78 1.22
C ASP A 43 -36.56 -28.06 0.08
N LYS A 44 -36.20 -26.80 -0.22
CA LYS A 44 -36.81 -26.03 -1.31
C LYS A 44 -36.46 -26.60 -2.68
N VAL A 45 -37.36 -26.48 -3.63
CA VAL A 45 -37.05 -26.84 -5.05
C VAL A 45 -36.21 -25.75 -5.67
N VAL A 46 -34.91 -26.03 -5.87
CA VAL A 46 -33.96 -25.09 -6.44
C VAL A 46 -33.87 -25.27 -7.97
N ASP A 47 -34.11 -24.20 -8.71
CA ASP A 47 -34.04 -24.21 -10.16
C ASP A 47 -32.56 -24.00 -10.63
N SER A 48 -31.89 -23.02 -10.07
CA SER A 48 -30.49 -22.71 -10.43
C SER A 48 -29.81 -21.84 -9.37
N ILE A 49 -28.47 -21.82 -9.44
CA ILE A 49 -27.62 -20.96 -8.61
C ILE A 49 -26.68 -20.16 -9.52
N ILE A 50 -26.56 -18.85 -9.29
CA ILE A 50 -25.53 -18.03 -9.88
C ILE A 50 -24.50 -17.71 -8.79
N TYR A 51 -23.25 -18.11 -9.03
CA TYR A 51 -22.14 -17.82 -8.12
C TYR A 51 -21.41 -16.54 -8.54
N TYR A 52 -21.06 -15.73 -7.54
CA TYR A 52 -20.26 -14.50 -7.69
C TYR A 52 -19.07 -14.55 -6.75
N VAL A 53 -17.95 -14.04 -7.24
CA VAL A 53 -16.74 -13.78 -6.44
C VAL A 53 -16.39 -12.30 -6.61
N ASN A 54 -16.23 -11.57 -5.53
CA ASN A 54 -15.95 -10.12 -5.52
C ASN A 54 -16.93 -9.32 -6.42
N GLY A 55 -18.20 -9.68 -6.41
CA GLY A 55 -19.25 -9.05 -7.22
C GLY A 55 -19.29 -9.49 -8.70
N THR A 56 -18.30 -10.24 -9.17
CA THR A 56 -18.25 -10.74 -10.55
C THR A 56 -18.91 -12.11 -10.66
N LYS A 57 -19.83 -12.28 -11.61
CA LYS A 57 -20.43 -13.58 -11.91
C LYS A 57 -19.37 -14.53 -12.45
N VAL A 58 -19.20 -15.68 -11.79
CA VAL A 58 -18.21 -16.70 -12.17
C VAL A 58 -18.82 -17.96 -12.78
N ALA A 59 -20.04 -18.30 -12.39
CA ALA A 59 -20.73 -19.45 -12.98
C ALA A 59 -22.24 -19.42 -12.75
N SER A 60 -22.98 -20.23 -13.52
CA SER A 60 -24.35 -20.67 -13.22
C SER A 60 -24.38 -22.18 -13.13
N ARG A 61 -25.19 -22.73 -12.22
CA ARG A 61 -25.40 -24.18 -12.02
C ARG A 61 -26.88 -24.49 -11.94
N LYS A 62 -27.27 -25.69 -12.34
CA LYS A 62 -28.65 -26.20 -12.18
C LYS A 62 -28.83 -26.79 -10.79
N GLY A 63 -30.01 -26.60 -10.24
CA GLY A 63 -30.33 -27.14 -8.92
C GLY A 63 -29.30 -26.77 -7.87
N LEU A 64 -28.79 -27.73 -7.15
CA LEU A 64 -27.76 -27.58 -6.11
C LEU A 64 -26.37 -28.04 -6.57
N ASP A 65 -26.09 -28.03 -7.87
CA ASP A 65 -24.79 -28.44 -8.40
C ASP A 65 -23.66 -27.57 -7.85
N LYS A 66 -22.56 -28.22 -7.43
CA LYS A 66 -21.37 -27.58 -6.86
C LYS A 66 -20.52 -26.91 -7.95
N LEU A 67 -19.73 -25.93 -7.54
CA LEU A 67 -18.75 -25.25 -8.38
C LEU A 67 -17.34 -25.38 -7.76
N THR A 68 -16.38 -25.90 -8.54
CA THR A 68 -14.96 -25.72 -8.22
C THR A 68 -14.49 -24.40 -8.79
N PHE A 69 -13.98 -23.52 -7.96
CA PHE A 69 -13.50 -22.19 -8.31
C PHE A 69 -11.99 -22.06 -8.03
N GLU A 70 -11.20 -21.79 -9.08
CA GLU A 70 -9.75 -21.62 -8.99
C GLU A 70 -9.38 -20.23 -8.46
N LEU A 71 -8.42 -20.17 -7.54
CA LEU A 71 -8.02 -18.93 -6.87
C LEU A 71 -6.81 -18.23 -7.52
N LYS A 72 -6.12 -18.88 -8.44
CA LYS A 72 -4.81 -18.42 -9.01
C LYS A 72 -4.82 -17.03 -9.61
N ASP A 73 -5.95 -16.58 -10.15
CA ASP A 73 -6.08 -15.28 -10.83
C ASP A 73 -6.75 -14.23 -9.93
N GLN A 74 -6.97 -14.56 -8.66
CA GLN A 74 -7.59 -13.64 -7.72
C GLN A 74 -6.54 -12.77 -7.02
N LYS A 75 -6.95 -11.54 -6.64
CA LYS A 75 -6.10 -10.66 -5.80
C LYS A 75 -5.98 -11.25 -4.40
N LEU A 76 -4.79 -11.09 -3.79
CA LEU A 76 -4.63 -11.41 -2.35
C LEU A 76 -5.63 -10.60 -1.51
N GLY A 77 -6.03 -11.16 -0.37
CA GLY A 77 -6.99 -10.57 0.54
C GLY A 77 -8.34 -11.30 0.56
N TYR A 78 -9.34 -10.65 1.12
CA TYR A 78 -10.66 -11.24 1.21
C TYR A 78 -11.31 -11.45 -0.16
N GLN A 79 -11.89 -12.64 -0.33
CA GLN A 79 -12.72 -13.00 -1.47
C GLN A 79 -14.16 -13.08 -0.97
N ASP A 80 -15.00 -12.15 -1.37
CA ASP A 80 -16.42 -12.14 -1.06
C ASP A 80 -17.15 -13.11 -2.00
N LEU A 81 -17.75 -14.15 -1.41
CA LEU A 81 -18.45 -15.21 -2.12
C LEU A 81 -19.95 -15.01 -1.98
N LYS A 82 -20.69 -15.05 -3.08
CA LYS A 82 -22.13 -14.94 -3.09
C LYS A 82 -22.75 -16.00 -4.00
N ALA A 83 -23.80 -16.65 -3.50
CA ALA A 83 -24.69 -17.50 -4.26
C ALA A 83 -26.07 -16.84 -4.34
N LEU A 84 -26.56 -16.54 -5.55
CA LEU A 84 -27.92 -16.13 -5.81
C LEU A 84 -28.71 -17.36 -6.24
N VAL A 85 -29.61 -17.82 -5.36
CA VAL A 85 -30.36 -19.05 -5.51
C VAL A 85 -31.75 -18.76 -6.04
N TYR A 86 -32.12 -19.32 -7.18
CA TYR A 86 -33.46 -19.26 -7.74
C TYR A 86 -34.22 -20.53 -7.36
N TYR A 87 -35.40 -20.38 -6.77
CA TYR A 87 -36.20 -21.46 -6.26
C TYR A 87 -37.70 -21.08 -6.21
N GLU A 88 -38.57 -21.96 -6.58
CA GLU A 88 -40.04 -21.81 -6.45
C GLU A 88 -40.57 -20.46 -6.96
N GLY A 89 -39.99 -19.93 -8.10
CA GLY A 89 -40.36 -18.62 -8.64
C GLY A 89 -39.81 -17.41 -7.88
N GLN A 90 -38.96 -17.60 -6.90
CA GLN A 90 -38.32 -16.56 -6.06
C GLN A 90 -36.79 -16.63 -6.16
N ASN A 91 -36.11 -15.74 -5.44
CA ASN A 91 -34.67 -15.84 -5.26
C ASN A 91 -34.25 -15.45 -3.85
N ALA A 92 -33.08 -15.91 -3.43
CA ALA A 92 -32.45 -15.56 -2.16
C ALA A 92 -30.93 -15.52 -2.32
N GLU A 93 -30.27 -14.70 -1.54
CA GLU A 93 -28.80 -14.60 -1.53
C GLU A 93 -28.22 -15.33 -0.32
N ALA A 94 -27.12 -16.04 -0.54
CA ALA A 94 -26.27 -16.58 0.50
C ALA A 94 -24.85 -16.06 0.30
N THR A 95 -24.22 -15.55 1.36
CA THR A 95 -22.90 -14.94 1.31
C THR A 95 -21.96 -15.53 2.35
N THR A 96 -20.69 -15.56 2.01
CA THR A 96 -19.58 -15.85 2.93
C THR A 96 -18.31 -15.24 2.38
N ARG A 97 -17.19 -15.39 3.05
CA ARG A 97 -15.90 -14.98 2.52
C ARG A 97 -14.77 -15.87 3.00
N VAL A 98 -13.70 -15.90 2.23
CA VAL A 98 -12.43 -16.52 2.59
C VAL A 98 -11.31 -15.51 2.41
N GLU A 99 -10.12 -15.78 2.95
CA GLU A 99 -8.94 -14.94 2.75
C GLU A 99 -7.93 -15.67 1.86
N LEU A 100 -7.51 -15.01 0.78
CA LEU A 100 -6.43 -15.46 -0.09
C LEU A 100 -5.14 -14.79 0.34
N VAL A 101 -4.13 -15.57 0.70
CA VAL A 101 -2.82 -15.11 1.17
C VAL A 101 -1.73 -15.46 0.17
N SER A 102 -0.55 -14.87 0.33
CA SER A 102 0.59 -15.17 -0.54
C SER A 102 1.16 -16.55 -0.25
N ASP A 103 1.64 -17.23 -1.30
CA ASP A 103 2.45 -18.46 -1.22
C ASP A 103 3.96 -18.16 -1.21
N ILE A 104 4.37 -16.88 -1.29
CA ILE A 104 5.75 -16.46 -1.35
C ILE A 104 6.29 -16.20 0.06
N GLN A 105 7.31 -16.96 0.46
CA GLN A 105 8.13 -16.66 1.64
C GLN A 105 9.15 -15.59 1.26
N PRO A 106 9.13 -14.39 1.91
CA PRO A 106 10.09 -13.35 1.58
C PRO A 106 11.51 -13.74 1.95
N LYS A 107 12.45 -13.41 1.07
CA LYS A 107 13.88 -13.53 1.34
C LYS A 107 14.33 -12.38 2.24
N LEU A 108 15.23 -12.64 3.16
CA LEU A 108 15.92 -11.59 3.91
C LEU A 108 17.18 -11.19 3.15
N LEU A 109 17.21 -9.96 2.65
CA LEU A 109 18.36 -9.41 1.93
C LEU A 109 19.31 -8.69 2.88
N LYS A 110 20.59 -8.73 2.55
CA LYS A 110 21.65 -8.01 3.23
C LYS A 110 21.90 -6.66 2.57
N TYR A 111 22.55 -5.77 3.29
CA TYR A 111 23.02 -4.51 2.71
C TYR A 111 24.39 -4.11 3.28
N THR A 112 25.07 -3.24 2.55
CA THR A 112 26.28 -2.58 3.00
C THR A 112 26.09 -1.06 2.86
N ILE A 113 26.58 -0.29 3.84
CA ILE A 113 26.61 1.15 3.74
C ILE A 113 27.78 1.53 2.84
N VAL A 114 27.46 2.19 1.73
CA VAL A 114 28.45 2.73 0.78
C VAL A 114 28.99 4.05 1.30
N LYS A 115 28.05 4.93 1.72
CA LYS A 115 28.38 6.25 2.25
C LYS A 115 27.26 6.80 3.12
N THR A 116 27.62 7.70 4.03
CA THR A 116 26.70 8.45 4.88
C THR A 116 26.76 9.93 4.53
N TYR A 117 25.62 10.57 4.43
CA TYR A 117 25.46 11.97 4.10
C TYR A 117 24.70 12.71 5.21
N PRO A 118 24.91 14.03 5.36
CA PRO A 118 24.09 14.83 6.27
C PRO A 118 22.65 14.93 5.74
N HIS A 119 21.70 14.97 6.67
CA HIS A 119 20.29 15.18 6.38
C HIS A 119 19.70 16.23 7.32
N ASP A 120 18.68 16.94 6.88
CA ASP A 120 18.05 18.02 7.63
C ASP A 120 17.19 17.46 8.78
N ILE A 121 17.61 17.70 10.01
CA ILE A 121 16.88 17.27 11.21
C ILE A 121 15.46 17.88 11.36
N GLN A 122 15.12 18.88 10.56
CA GLN A 122 13.79 19.46 10.50
C GLN A 122 12.90 18.81 9.43
N ALA A 123 13.48 17.89 8.64
CA ALA A 123 12.72 17.16 7.63
C ALA A 123 11.95 15.99 8.24
N TYR A 124 10.65 16.16 8.38
CA TYR A 124 9.74 15.04 8.67
C TYR A 124 9.44 14.33 7.35
N THR A 125 10.39 13.49 6.89
CA THR A 125 10.42 12.91 5.56
C THR A 125 9.21 12.01 5.30
N GLN A 126 8.49 12.27 4.21
CA GLN A 126 7.31 11.52 3.77
C GLN A 126 7.41 11.03 2.32
N GLY A 127 8.35 11.56 1.56
CA GLY A 127 8.64 11.11 0.21
C GLY A 127 10.04 11.51 -0.19
N LEU A 128 10.74 10.64 -0.93
CA LEU A 128 12.11 10.86 -1.36
C LEU A 128 12.31 10.26 -2.76
N GLU A 129 12.86 11.02 -3.70
CA GLU A 129 13.10 10.51 -5.06
C GLU A 129 14.24 11.26 -5.76
N PHE A 130 15.09 10.52 -6.48
CA PHE A 130 16.04 11.12 -7.40
C PHE A 130 15.40 11.42 -8.76
N TYR A 131 15.56 12.66 -9.21
CA TYR A 131 15.16 13.05 -10.55
C TYR A 131 16.24 13.93 -11.19
N ARG A 132 16.78 13.52 -12.35
CA ARG A 132 17.88 14.22 -13.05
C ARG A 132 19.03 14.63 -12.11
N ASP A 133 19.56 13.65 -11.37
CA ASP A 133 20.66 13.80 -10.40
C ASP A 133 20.38 14.71 -9.20
N THR A 134 19.17 15.15 -9.03
CA THR A 134 18.75 15.97 -7.89
C THR A 134 17.85 15.16 -6.97
N LEU A 135 18.10 15.26 -5.69
CA LEU A 135 17.22 14.66 -4.68
C LEU A 135 16.02 15.59 -4.41
N TYR A 136 14.82 15.04 -4.56
CA TYR A 136 13.58 15.69 -4.18
C TYR A 136 13.06 15.06 -2.90
N GLU A 137 12.50 15.87 -2.03
CA GLU A 137 11.97 15.43 -0.75
C GLU A 137 10.63 16.11 -0.45
N GLY A 138 9.64 15.30 -0.07
CA GLY A 138 8.38 15.74 0.50
C GLY A 138 8.42 15.61 2.02
N THR A 139 7.99 16.64 2.75
CA THR A 139 7.96 16.62 4.22
C THR A 139 6.57 16.93 4.76
N GLY A 140 6.25 16.31 5.89
CA GLY A 140 5.08 16.62 6.71
C GLY A 140 5.37 17.64 7.81
N ASN A 141 4.32 18.15 8.45
CA ASN A 141 4.41 19.10 9.56
C ASN A 141 4.16 18.44 10.92
N GLY A 142 4.57 17.19 11.08
CA GLY A 142 4.49 16.49 12.35
C GLY A 142 5.23 17.25 13.47
N SER A 143 4.74 17.10 14.69
CA SER A 143 5.45 17.57 15.89
C SER A 143 5.96 16.36 16.65
N GLY A 144 7.27 16.35 16.94
CA GLY A 144 7.88 15.36 17.79
C GLY A 144 7.69 15.66 19.28
N PRO A 145 8.34 14.90 20.19
CA PRO A 145 8.28 15.09 21.63
C PRO A 145 8.70 16.48 22.13
N SER A 146 9.48 17.23 21.35
CA SER A 146 9.81 18.63 21.68
C SER A 146 8.61 19.58 21.58
N GLY A 147 7.51 19.15 20.94
CA GLY A 147 6.35 19.98 20.64
C GLY A 147 6.57 20.97 19.49
N LYS A 148 7.78 21.00 18.89
CA LYS A 148 8.04 21.86 17.74
C LYS A 148 7.38 21.29 16.51
N LYS A 149 6.45 22.04 15.93
CA LYS A 149 5.79 21.66 14.67
C LYS A 149 6.76 21.76 13.50
N GLY A 150 6.81 20.72 12.67
CA GLY A 150 7.53 20.74 11.40
C GLY A 150 6.83 21.61 10.34
N ILE A 151 7.40 21.66 9.15
CA ILE A 151 6.87 22.40 7.99
C ILE A 151 6.67 21.41 6.85
N SER A 152 5.43 21.30 6.39
CA SER A 152 5.11 20.56 5.18
C SER A 152 5.68 21.28 3.96
N SER A 153 6.47 20.57 3.16
CA SER A 153 7.12 21.16 2.00
C SER A 153 7.42 20.16 0.89
N LEU A 154 7.61 20.68 -0.30
CA LEU A 154 8.34 20.03 -1.39
C LEU A 154 9.68 20.74 -1.53
N ARG A 155 10.79 20.00 -1.58
CA ARG A 155 12.14 20.56 -1.61
C ARG A 155 13.08 19.85 -2.59
N LYS A 156 14.08 20.58 -3.08
CA LYS A 156 15.27 20.06 -3.76
C LYS A 156 16.45 20.18 -2.82
N THR A 157 17.19 19.10 -2.70
CA THR A 157 18.28 18.99 -1.73
C THR A 157 19.57 18.55 -2.44
N ASP A 158 20.67 19.19 -2.14
CA ASP A 158 21.99 18.63 -2.41
C ASP A 158 22.24 17.50 -1.42
N TYR A 159 22.09 16.27 -1.89
CA TYR A 159 22.21 15.09 -1.01
C TYR A 159 23.62 14.93 -0.41
N LYS A 160 24.66 15.53 -1.03
CA LYS A 160 26.04 15.43 -0.54
C LYS A 160 26.27 16.31 0.69
N THR A 161 25.62 17.45 0.74
CA THR A 161 25.78 18.45 1.83
C THR A 161 24.57 18.55 2.75
N GLY A 162 23.44 17.96 2.38
CA GLY A 162 22.16 18.12 3.08
C GLY A 162 21.50 19.49 2.88
N LYS A 163 22.09 20.36 2.06
CA LYS A 163 21.59 21.73 1.86
C LYS A 163 20.34 21.74 0.97
N VAL A 164 19.26 22.29 1.50
CA VAL A 164 18.04 22.59 0.74
C VAL A 164 18.28 23.84 -0.08
N PHE A 165 18.26 23.76 -1.41
CA PHE A 165 18.49 24.91 -2.29
C PHE A 165 17.22 25.43 -2.97
N LYS A 166 16.12 24.67 -2.93
CA LYS A 166 14.80 25.12 -3.38
C LYS A 166 13.72 24.47 -2.53
N LYS A 167 12.73 25.25 -2.15
CA LYS A 167 11.61 24.78 -1.32
C LYS A 167 10.33 25.53 -1.68
N VAL A 168 9.20 24.82 -1.64
CA VAL A 168 7.86 25.40 -1.57
C VAL A 168 7.17 24.78 -0.35
N GLU A 169 6.57 25.62 0.49
CA GLU A 169 5.86 25.21 1.69
C GLU A 169 4.38 25.06 1.39
N LEU A 170 3.75 24.09 2.03
CA LEU A 170 2.31 23.93 2.04
C LEU A 170 1.74 24.83 3.15
N ALA A 171 0.45 25.21 3.01
CA ALA A 171 -0.24 25.91 4.09
C ALA A 171 -0.35 25.01 5.34
N ASP A 172 -0.37 25.62 6.52
CA ASP A 172 -0.25 24.94 7.83
C ASP A 172 -1.28 23.85 8.10
N GLN A 173 -2.46 23.92 7.47
CA GLN A 173 -3.50 22.90 7.60
C GLN A 173 -3.20 21.62 6.83
N TYR A 174 -2.21 21.61 5.94
CA TYR A 174 -1.86 20.46 5.13
C TYR A 174 -0.64 19.73 5.70
N PHE A 175 -0.82 18.46 5.92
CA PHE A 175 0.28 17.56 6.20
C PHE A 175 0.76 16.98 4.87
N GLY A 176 1.95 17.38 4.40
CA GLY A 176 2.55 16.87 3.16
C GLY A 176 2.98 15.43 3.32
N GLU A 177 2.76 14.65 2.29
CA GLU A 177 3.01 13.21 2.25
C GLU A 177 3.88 12.83 1.04
N GLY A 178 3.79 11.58 0.59
CA GLY A 178 4.60 11.01 -0.47
C GLY A 178 4.65 11.86 -1.74
N ILE A 179 5.78 11.80 -2.41
CA ILE A 179 6.01 12.47 -3.70
C ILE A 179 6.45 11.46 -4.75
N THR A 180 6.23 11.80 -6.03
CA THR A 180 6.89 11.12 -7.13
C THR A 180 6.98 12.04 -8.36
N ILE A 181 7.97 11.81 -9.23
CA ILE A 181 8.20 12.65 -10.40
C ILE A 181 7.97 11.85 -11.68
N LEU A 182 6.98 12.25 -12.46
CA LEU A 182 6.66 11.65 -13.74
C LEU A 182 6.45 12.72 -14.80
N ASN A 183 7.12 12.59 -15.95
CA ASN A 183 6.99 13.52 -17.10
C ASN A 183 7.19 15.00 -16.72
N ASN A 184 8.24 15.29 -15.96
CA ASN A 184 8.58 16.63 -15.46
C ASN A 184 7.54 17.26 -14.52
N LYS A 185 6.69 16.43 -13.91
CA LYS A 185 5.70 16.84 -12.93
C LYS A 185 5.96 16.14 -11.61
N VAL A 186 5.97 16.88 -10.51
CA VAL A 186 6.01 16.34 -9.16
C VAL A 186 4.57 16.22 -8.67
N TYR A 187 4.19 15.01 -8.33
CA TYR A 187 2.95 14.74 -7.63
C TYR A 187 3.27 14.68 -6.13
N GLN A 188 2.49 15.36 -5.31
CA GLN A 188 2.61 15.35 -3.84
C GLN A 188 1.25 15.11 -3.22
N LEU A 189 1.20 14.16 -2.29
CA LEU A 189 0.01 13.85 -1.52
C LEU A 189 -0.12 14.72 -0.27
N THR A 190 -1.31 14.73 0.31
CA THR A 190 -1.59 15.22 1.67
C THR A 190 -2.24 14.10 2.48
N TRP A 191 -2.04 14.10 3.81
CA TRP A 191 -2.47 12.99 4.66
C TRP A 191 -4.00 12.81 4.68
N GLN A 192 -4.75 13.74 5.28
CA GLN A 192 -6.19 13.58 5.55
C GLN A 192 -7.07 14.58 4.79
N ASN A 193 -6.48 15.43 3.97
CA ASN A 193 -7.22 16.47 3.25
C ASN A 193 -7.90 15.97 1.98
N ASN A 194 -7.73 14.69 1.63
CA ASN A 194 -8.30 14.07 0.41
C ASN A 194 -7.91 14.79 -0.88
N GLU A 195 -6.76 15.44 -0.88
CA GLU A 195 -6.23 16.17 -2.03
C GLU A 195 -4.72 16.04 -2.16
N GLY A 196 -4.21 16.32 -3.35
CA GLY A 196 -2.81 16.39 -3.66
C GLY A 196 -2.51 17.50 -4.66
N TYR A 197 -1.22 17.70 -4.91
CA TYR A 197 -0.73 18.78 -5.77
C TYR A 197 0.12 18.24 -6.89
N VAL A 198 0.09 18.94 -8.02
CA VAL A 198 1.01 18.73 -9.14
C VAL A 198 1.81 20.01 -9.33
N TYR A 199 3.13 19.87 -9.31
CA TYR A 199 4.07 20.96 -9.55
C TYR A 199 4.90 20.67 -10.80
N ASN A 200 5.36 21.72 -11.46
CA ASN A 200 6.42 21.59 -12.44
C ASN A 200 7.74 21.26 -11.73
N ALA A 201 8.45 20.21 -12.15
CA ALA A 201 9.64 19.73 -11.47
C ALA A 201 10.80 20.73 -11.49
N ASP A 202 10.94 21.54 -12.55
CA ASP A 202 12.04 22.51 -12.67
C ASP A 202 11.77 23.80 -11.87
N THR A 203 10.55 24.34 -12.02
CA THR A 203 10.19 25.65 -11.46
C THR A 203 9.57 25.60 -10.07
N PHE A 204 9.05 24.45 -9.63
CA PHE A 204 8.23 24.28 -8.42
C PHE A 204 6.91 25.08 -8.44
N LYS A 205 6.53 25.61 -9.60
CA LYS A 205 5.23 26.24 -9.76
C LYS A 205 4.13 25.17 -9.63
N LYS A 206 3.18 25.38 -8.72
CA LYS A 206 1.99 24.53 -8.61
C LYS A 206 1.14 24.71 -9.86
N GLU A 207 0.87 23.61 -10.57
CA GLU A 207 0.09 23.57 -11.80
C GLU A 207 -1.36 23.14 -11.53
N LYS A 208 -1.56 22.27 -10.53
CA LYS A 208 -2.88 21.69 -10.26
C LYS A 208 -3.00 21.28 -8.80
N THR A 209 -4.19 21.43 -8.25
CA THR A 209 -4.70 20.70 -7.09
C THR A 209 -5.66 19.63 -7.60
N PHE A 210 -5.59 18.42 -7.05
CA PHE A 210 -6.50 17.34 -7.40
C PHE A 210 -7.10 16.70 -6.15
N THR A 211 -8.34 16.27 -6.26
CA THR A 211 -9.01 15.47 -5.24
C THR A 211 -8.74 14.00 -5.51
N TYR A 212 -8.53 13.21 -4.46
CA TYR A 212 -8.39 11.77 -4.59
C TYR A 212 -9.66 11.15 -5.20
N PHE A 213 -9.51 10.03 -5.91
CA PHE A 213 -10.63 9.38 -6.61
C PHE A 213 -11.71 8.84 -5.66
N LYS A 214 -11.39 8.72 -4.37
CA LYS A 214 -12.28 8.43 -3.25
C LYS A 214 -11.70 8.98 -1.95
N PRO A 215 -12.50 9.16 -0.89
CA PRO A 215 -11.99 9.51 0.43
C PRO A 215 -11.00 8.46 0.96
N MET A 216 -9.75 8.88 1.22
CA MET A 216 -8.68 8.06 1.79
C MET A 216 -7.56 8.93 2.32
N GLU A 217 -6.67 8.36 3.10
CA GLU A 217 -5.41 9.02 3.46
C GLU A 217 -4.41 8.92 2.30
N GLY A 218 -3.62 9.94 2.09
CA GLY A 218 -2.44 9.90 1.23
C GLY A 218 -1.23 9.55 2.09
N TRP A 219 -0.45 8.53 1.69
CA TRP A 219 0.77 8.11 2.37
C TRP A 219 1.95 8.16 1.40
N GLY A 220 2.48 7.03 0.96
CA GLY A 220 3.57 6.97 0.00
C GLY A 220 3.11 7.08 -1.45
N LEU A 221 4.01 7.47 -2.33
CA LEU A 221 3.75 7.61 -3.75
C LEU A 221 5.01 7.26 -4.56
N THR A 222 4.85 6.46 -5.60
CA THR A 222 5.89 6.16 -6.59
C THR A 222 5.29 6.00 -7.99
N ASN A 223 6.11 5.77 -9.01
CA ASN A 223 5.64 5.53 -10.37
C ASN A 223 6.50 4.50 -11.12
N ASP A 224 5.88 3.82 -12.10
CA ASP A 224 6.55 2.85 -12.98
C ASP A 224 6.97 3.44 -14.35
N GLY A 225 6.93 4.77 -14.48
CA GLY A 225 7.11 5.50 -15.73
C GLY A 225 5.82 5.66 -16.54
N THR A 226 4.74 5.02 -16.15
CA THR A 226 3.43 5.06 -16.83
C THR A 226 2.29 5.39 -15.87
N TYR A 227 2.25 4.72 -14.73
CA TYR A 227 1.22 4.83 -13.69
C TYR A 227 1.83 5.28 -12.36
N LEU A 228 1.01 5.92 -11.53
CA LEU A 228 1.34 6.21 -10.15
C LEU A 228 0.90 5.04 -9.25
N TYR A 229 1.62 4.83 -8.15
CA TYR A 229 1.28 3.88 -7.10
C TYR A 229 1.24 4.60 -5.76
N GLN A 230 0.07 4.55 -5.10
CA GLN A 230 -0.20 5.26 -3.85
C GLN A 230 -0.55 4.29 -2.74
N SER A 231 0.11 4.38 -1.61
CA SER A 231 -0.30 3.74 -0.36
C SER A 231 -1.26 4.65 0.43
N ASP A 232 -2.08 4.05 1.29
CA ASP A 232 -3.15 4.74 2.04
C ASP A 232 -3.19 4.39 3.53
N GLY A 233 -2.10 3.79 4.05
CA GLY A 233 -2.03 3.34 5.45
C GLY A 233 -2.72 1.99 5.72
N THR A 234 -3.46 1.44 4.78
CA THR A 234 -3.99 0.07 4.84
C THR A 234 -2.99 -0.93 4.22
N GLU A 235 -3.46 -2.11 3.85
CA GLU A 235 -2.68 -3.07 3.06
C GLU A 235 -2.69 -2.76 1.56
N LYS A 236 -3.41 -1.72 1.12
CA LYS A 236 -3.58 -1.42 -0.29
C LYS A 236 -2.49 -0.51 -0.84
N ILE A 237 -2.08 -0.81 -2.06
CA ILE A 237 -1.36 0.12 -2.94
C ILE A 237 -2.21 0.28 -4.21
N TRP A 238 -2.62 1.50 -4.46
CA TRP A 238 -3.51 1.89 -5.56
C TRP A 238 -2.69 2.21 -6.80
N LYS A 239 -3.06 1.64 -7.94
CA LYS A 239 -2.52 2.01 -9.25
C LYS A 239 -3.42 3.08 -9.87
N ILE A 240 -2.84 4.22 -10.23
CA ILE A 240 -3.56 5.44 -10.62
C ILE A 240 -3.07 5.91 -11.99
N ASP A 241 -3.98 6.27 -12.89
CA ASP A 241 -3.65 6.93 -14.14
C ASP A 241 -3.24 8.39 -13.87
N PRO A 242 -2.01 8.81 -14.21
CA PRO A 242 -1.52 10.16 -13.92
C PRO A 242 -2.25 11.27 -14.69
N LYS A 243 -2.95 10.97 -15.77
CA LYS A 243 -3.71 11.95 -16.58
C LYS A 243 -5.07 12.24 -15.96
N THR A 244 -5.79 11.18 -15.60
CA THR A 244 -7.15 11.27 -15.06
C THR A 244 -7.18 11.34 -13.54
N LEU A 245 -6.12 10.90 -12.86
CA LEU A 245 -5.99 10.75 -11.40
C LEU A 245 -7.09 9.83 -10.82
N LYS A 246 -7.50 8.85 -11.63
CA LYS A 246 -8.45 7.81 -11.26
C LYS A 246 -7.76 6.48 -11.04
N GLU A 247 -8.37 5.67 -10.19
CA GLU A 247 -7.99 4.29 -9.99
C GLU A 247 -8.03 3.51 -11.31
N VAL A 248 -6.97 2.76 -11.57
CA VAL A 248 -6.89 1.75 -12.64
C VAL A 248 -6.98 0.36 -12.03
N ASP A 249 -6.30 0.15 -10.91
CA ASP A 249 -6.20 -1.13 -10.23
C ASP A 249 -5.66 -0.94 -8.81
N TYR A 250 -5.54 -2.02 -8.04
CA TYR A 250 -4.87 -2.05 -6.73
C TYR A 250 -4.30 -3.44 -6.45
N ILE A 251 -3.37 -3.49 -5.51
CA ILE A 251 -2.87 -4.72 -4.90
C ILE A 251 -3.10 -4.66 -3.38
N ASN A 252 -3.22 -5.83 -2.76
CA ASN A 252 -3.16 -5.98 -1.31
C ASN A 252 -1.81 -6.60 -0.94
N VAL A 253 -1.11 -5.99 0.00
CA VAL A 253 0.25 -6.40 0.37
C VAL A 253 0.22 -7.50 1.41
N TYR A 254 0.84 -8.63 1.08
CA TYR A 254 0.98 -9.80 1.97
C TYR A 254 2.42 -10.29 2.02
N SER A 255 2.90 -10.55 3.23
CA SER A 255 4.14 -11.25 3.50
C SER A 255 3.79 -12.68 3.91
N PHE A 256 3.85 -13.60 2.95
CA PHE A 256 3.35 -14.96 3.10
C PHE A 256 1.87 -14.94 3.59
N GLU A 257 1.56 -15.52 4.73
CA GLU A 257 0.21 -15.57 5.28
C GLU A 257 -0.23 -14.28 6.00
N THR A 258 0.67 -13.30 6.13
CA THR A 258 0.43 -12.10 6.92
C THR A 258 0.12 -10.88 6.05
N LYS A 259 -1.02 -10.26 6.28
CA LYS A 259 -1.39 -8.97 5.70
C LYS A 259 -0.50 -7.86 6.23
N ILE A 260 0.14 -7.10 5.34
CA ILE A 260 1.00 -5.97 5.71
C ILE A 260 0.21 -4.68 5.60
N LYS A 261 -0.13 -4.11 6.73
CA LYS A 261 -0.73 -2.78 6.83
C LYS A 261 0.33 -1.70 7.02
N ALA A 262 -0.09 -0.47 6.83
CA ALA A 262 0.74 0.71 7.06
C ALA A 262 2.02 0.74 6.20
N VAL A 263 1.93 0.24 4.96
CA VAL A 263 2.95 0.52 3.94
C VAL A 263 2.93 2.01 3.70
N ASN A 264 4.10 2.66 3.87
CA ASN A 264 4.21 4.11 3.88
C ASN A 264 4.92 4.60 2.63
N GLU A 265 6.09 5.17 2.76
CA GLU A 265 6.85 5.72 1.65
C GLU A 265 7.26 4.63 0.65
N LEU A 266 7.21 4.96 -0.65
CA LEU A 266 7.35 4.02 -1.75
C LEU A 266 8.40 4.49 -2.76
N GLU A 267 9.17 3.53 -3.29
CA GLU A 267 10.09 3.76 -4.41
C GLU A 267 9.99 2.62 -5.44
N TRP A 268 10.03 2.97 -6.73
CA TRP A 268 10.03 1.99 -7.81
C TRP A 268 11.44 1.65 -8.25
N ILE A 269 11.85 0.39 -8.09
CA ILE A 269 13.20 -0.08 -8.45
C ILE A 269 13.09 -1.39 -9.24
N ASP A 270 13.58 -1.39 -10.47
CA ASP A 270 13.70 -2.58 -11.31
C ASP A 270 12.43 -3.44 -11.39
N GLY A 271 11.27 -2.80 -11.54
CA GLY A 271 9.98 -3.48 -11.68
C GLY A 271 9.35 -3.95 -10.37
N LYS A 272 9.84 -3.49 -9.23
CA LYS A 272 9.32 -3.77 -7.88
C LYS A 272 9.00 -2.48 -7.14
N ILE A 273 8.09 -2.56 -6.19
CA ILE A 273 7.81 -1.49 -5.24
C ILE A 273 8.61 -1.78 -3.97
N TYR A 274 9.47 -0.86 -3.59
CA TYR A 274 10.15 -0.84 -2.30
C TYR A 274 9.34 0.07 -1.38
N GLY A 275 8.92 -0.44 -0.22
CA GLY A 275 8.07 0.32 0.70
C GLY A 275 8.57 0.26 2.12
N ASN A 276 8.60 1.42 2.79
CA ASN A 276 8.73 1.47 4.23
C ASN A 276 7.43 0.94 4.86
N VAL A 277 7.54 0.17 5.93
CA VAL A 277 6.41 -0.22 6.76
C VAL A 277 6.46 0.62 8.03
N TYR A 278 5.42 1.41 8.28
CA TYR A 278 5.40 2.36 9.40
C TYR A 278 5.70 1.68 10.74
N GLN A 279 6.58 2.31 11.53
CA GLN A 279 7.10 1.80 12.80
C GLN A 279 7.92 0.49 12.70
N LYS A 280 8.31 0.08 11.49
CA LYS A 280 9.26 -1.01 11.28
C LYS A 280 10.54 -0.46 10.66
N ASP A 281 11.67 -0.90 11.17
CA ASP A 281 12.98 -0.50 10.65
C ASP A 281 13.37 -1.43 9.46
N ALA A 282 12.48 -1.53 8.47
CA ALA A 282 12.62 -2.42 7.33
C ALA A 282 11.99 -1.86 6.06
N ILE A 283 12.47 -2.34 4.92
CA ILE A 283 11.88 -2.11 3.61
C ILE A 283 11.33 -3.43 3.09
N ALA A 284 10.07 -3.44 2.67
CA ALA A 284 9.43 -4.54 1.97
C ALA A 284 9.62 -4.37 0.46
N ILE A 285 10.04 -5.43 -0.24
CA ILE A 285 10.12 -5.47 -1.70
C ILE A 285 8.89 -6.23 -2.21
N ILE A 286 8.01 -5.50 -2.87
CA ILE A 286 6.65 -5.91 -3.18
C ILE A 286 6.51 -6.13 -4.68
N ASN A 287 5.91 -7.25 -5.07
CA ASN A 287 5.54 -7.50 -6.45
C ASN A 287 4.32 -6.64 -6.84
N PRO A 288 4.43 -5.72 -7.81
CA PRO A 288 3.34 -4.80 -8.16
C PRO A 288 2.16 -5.44 -8.86
N LYS A 289 2.27 -6.71 -9.27
CA LYS A 289 1.17 -7.45 -9.91
C LYS A 289 0.36 -8.26 -8.91
N THR A 290 1.03 -8.86 -7.93
CA THR A 290 0.39 -9.79 -6.98
C THR A 290 0.16 -9.18 -5.61
N GLY A 291 1.00 -8.24 -5.18
CA GLY A 291 1.03 -7.71 -3.82
C GLY A 291 1.87 -8.56 -2.85
N ALA A 292 2.46 -9.66 -3.31
CA ALA A 292 3.33 -10.48 -2.49
C ALA A 292 4.63 -9.74 -2.14
N VAL A 293 5.02 -9.77 -0.87
CA VAL A 293 6.35 -9.36 -0.42
C VAL A 293 7.32 -10.47 -0.79
N GLU A 294 8.25 -10.19 -1.71
CA GLU A 294 9.22 -11.16 -2.20
C GLU A 294 10.52 -11.16 -1.39
N ALA A 295 10.85 -9.99 -0.81
CA ALA A 295 12.03 -9.84 0.03
C ALA A 295 11.87 -8.72 1.05
N ILE A 296 12.71 -8.74 2.07
CA ILE A 296 12.77 -7.73 3.14
C ILE A 296 14.23 -7.32 3.33
N ILE A 297 14.46 -6.02 3.51
CA ILE A 297 15.75 -5.46 3.93
C ILE A 297 15.57 -4.99 5.37
N ASP A 298 16.26 -5.63 6.31
CA ASP A 298 16.29 -5.21 7.72
C ASP A 298 17.31 -4.07 7.89
N LEU A 299 16.83 -2.90 8.29
CA LEU A 299 17.62 -1.67 8.49
C LEU A 299 17.66 -1.24 9.97
N SER A 300 17.32 -2.13 10.88
CA SER A 300 17.20 -1.85 12.32
C SER A 300 18.49 -1.31 12.97
N ASP A 301 19.64 -1.64 12.43
CA ASP A 301 20.92 -1.14 12.93
C ASP A 301 21.28 0.28 12.46
N LEU A 302 20.59 0.84 11.43
CA LEU A 302 20.80 2.22 10.98
C LEU A 302 20.41 3.24 12.05
N LYS A 303 19.36 2.96 12.82
CA LYS A 303 18.90 3.82 13.91
C LYS A 303 19.96 4.02 15.00
N LYS A 304 20.88 3.09 15.14
CA LYS A 304 22.03 3.18 16.07
C LYS A 304 23.16 4.08 15.53
N LYS A 305 23.13 4.42 14.25
CA LYS A 305 24.18 5.19 13.55
C LYS A 305 23.83 6.67 13.37
N ILE A 306 22.62 7.07 13.71
CA ILE A 306 22.16 8.46 13.70
C ILE A 306 22.25 9.06 15.09
N THR A 307 22.27 10.40 15.18
CA THR A 307 22.16 11.10 16.45
C THR A 307 20.72 11.02 16.96
N GLN A 308 20.54 10.51 18.16
CA GLN A 308 19.23 10.46 18.80
C GLN A 308 18.89 11.85 19.35
N LEU A 309 18.12 12.63 18.60
CA LEU A 309 17.60 13.93 19.01
C LEU A 309 16.19 13.77 19.59
N PRO A 310 15.65 14.76 20.32
CA PRO A 310 14.32 14.65 20.92
C PRO A 310 13.20 14.30 19.92
N ASP A 311 13.31 14.79 18.67
CA ASP A 311 12.29 14.61 17.63
C ASP A 311 12.67 13.53 16.58
N THR A 312 13.76 12.80 16.79
CA THR A 312 14.13 11.67 15.92
C THR A 312 13.02 10.62 15.95
N ASP A 313 12.49 10.30 14.76
CA ASP A 313 11.33 9.41 14.61
C ASP A 313 11.69 8.20 13.72
N VAL A 314 10.73 7.59 13.08
CA VAL A 314 10.88 6.32 12.37
C VAL A 314 11.65 6.45 11.05
N LEU A 315 12.22 5.33 10.62
CA LEU A 315 12.73 5.14 9.26
C LEU A 315 11.62 5.45 8.26
N ASN A 316 11.87 6.36 7.33
CA ASN A 316 10.97 6.69 6.22
C ASN A 316 11.71 7.51 5.17
N GLY A 317 11.64 7.08 3.93
CA GLY A 317 12.31 7.71 2.79
C GLY A 317 13.25 6.74 2.08
N ILE A 318 12.94 6.43 0.84
CA ILE A 318 13.70 5.54 -0.05
C ILE A 318 13.89 6.29 -1.37
N ALA A 319 15.13 6.42 -1.86
CA ALA A 319 15.38 6.95 -3.18
C ALA A 319 16.41 6.10 -3.92
N TYR A 320 16.11 5.71 -5.14
CA TYR A 320 17.02 4.95 -5.99
C TYR A 320 17.85 5.87 -6.89
N ASN A 321 19.15 5.73 -6.84
CA ASN A 321 20.03 6.40 -7.77
C ASN A 321 20.40 5.46 -8.94
N PRO A 322 19.84 5.65 -10.13
CA PRO A 322 20.08 4.75 -11.26
C PRO A 322 21.52 4.79 -11.81
N LYS A 323 22.28 5.86 -11.53
CA LYS A 323 23.68 5.98 -11.96
C LYS A 323 24.62 5.11 -11.13
N THR A 324 24.42 5.10 -9.81
CA THR A 324 25.24 4.29 -8.89
C THR A 324 24.64 2.93 -8.63
N LYS A 325 23.38 2.73 -8.99
CA LYS A 325 22.58 1.54 -8.69
C LYS A 325 22.56 1.25 -7.18
N THR A 326 22.41 2.31 -6.40
CA THR A 326 22.35 2.30 -4.95
C THR A 326 21.05 2.89 -4.45
N ILE A 327 20.67 2.54 -3.24
CA ILE A 327 19.47 3.03 -2.57
C ILE A 327 19.90 4.00 -1.48
N PHE A 328 19.22 5.13 -1.39
CA PHE A 328 19.37 6.11 -0.32
C PHE A 328 18.21 5.96 0.64
N VAL A 329 18.51 5.88 1.93
CA VAL A 329 17.51 5.73 2.99
C VAL A 329 17.74 6.72 4.11
N THR A 330 16.66 7.24 4.65
CA THR A 330 16.67 8.18 5.78
C THR A 330 15.48 7.91 6.71
N GLY A 331 15.23 8.80 7.65
CA GLY A 331 14.07 8.75 8.53
C GLY A 331 13.58 10.14 8.90
N LYS A 332 12.41 10.19 9.51
CA LYS A 332 11.77 11.42 9.96
C LYS A 332 12.63 12.09 11.04
N ASN A 333 13.07 13.32 10.76
CA ASN A 333 13.97 14.10 11.61
C ASN A 333 15.34 13.43 11.90
N TRP A 334 15.82 12.57 11.01
CA TRP A 334 17.17 12.02 11.10
C TRP A 334 18.20 13.06 10.67
N ASP A 335 19.40 13.03 11.29
CA ASP A 335 20.54 13.86 10.91
C ASP A 335 21.38 13.26 9.78
N LYS A 336 21.06 12.04 9.35
CA LYS A 336 21.81 11.29 8.35
C LYS A 336 20.92 10.61 7.33
N MET A 337 21.44 10.52 6.13
CA MET A 337 20.96 9.71 5.03
C MET A 337 22.04 8.71 4.64
N PHE A 338 21.67 7.46 4.41
CA PHE A 338 22.60 6.37 4.09
C PHE A 338 22.43 5.93 2.65
N GLU A 339 23.54 5.92 1.92
CA GLU A 339 23.64 5.23 0.63
C GLU A 339 23.99 3.78 0.90
N ILE A 340 23.13 2.86 0.48
CA ILE A 340 23.28 1.43 0.69
C ILE A 340 23.30 0.66 -0.62
N LYS A 341 24.01 -0.44 -0.63
CA LYS A 341 23.99 -1.44 -1.69
C LYS A 341 23.40 -2.72 -1.12
N VAL A 342 22.34 -3.21 -1.77
CA VAL A 342 21.65 -4.44 -1.36
C VAL A 342 22.24 -5.65 -2.08
N SER A 343 22.31 -6.77 -1.40
CA SER A 343 22.79 -8.07 -1.91
C SER A 343 21.93 -9.21 -1.34
N GLU A 344 21.95 -10.36 -2.02
CA GLU A 344 21.35 -11.60 -1.51
C GLU A 344 22.13 -12.18 -0.32
#